data_bf62f69829755a6eeb5c257b517d6224
#
_entry.id   bf62f69829755a6eeb5c257b517d6224
#
_cell.length_a   1.000
_cell.length_b   1.000
_cell.length_c   1.000
_cell.angle_alpha   90.00
_cell.angle_beta   90.00
_cell.angle_gamma   90.00
#
_symmetry.space_group_name_H-M   'P 1'
#
loop_
_entity.id
_entity.type
_entity.pdbx_description
1 polymer ?
#
loop_
_entity_poly.entity_id
_entity_poly.type
_entity_poly.pdbx_seq_one_letter_code
_entity_poly.pdbx_strand_id
1 'polypeptide(L)' 'MNKNIFEGQWKQMRGQIKVTWGKLTDDDLDQVEGKYDKFLGLLQEKYGLSRERAEEEVNRQVAEHKGL' A
#
# COMPACT_ATOMS: atom_id res chain seq x y z
N MET A 1 -5.23 -1.88 11.87
CA MET A 1 -5.35 -2.38 10.50
C MET A 1 -4.95 -3.84 10.44
N ASN A 2 -5.68 -4.62 9.69
CA ASN A 2 -5.40 -6.04 9.55
C ASN A 2 -4.58 -6.26 8.28
N LYS A 3 -3.30 -6.65 8.43
CA LYS A 3 -2.44 -6.87 7.28
C LYS A 3 -2.95 -8.00 6.38
N ASN A 4 -3.70 -8.94 6.95
CA ASN A 4 -4.29 -10.01 6.16
C ASN A 4 -5.31 -9.48 5.16
N ILE A 5 -6.05 -8.44 5.53
CA ILE A 5 -7.00 -7.81 4.62
C ILE A 5 -6.24 -7.15 3.47
N PHE A 6 -5.17 -6.43 3.79
CA PHE A 6 -4.34 -5.80 2.77
C PHE A 6 -3.80 -6.85 1.80
N GLU A 7 -3.19 -7.89 2.34
CA GLU A 7 -2.57 -8.92 1.52
C GLU A 7 -3.61 -9.69 0.71
N GLY A 8 -4.77 -9.94 1.29
CA GLY A 8 -5.85 -10.65 0.59
C GLY A 8 -6.47 -9.85 -0.54
N GLN A 9 -6.41 -8.53 -0.48
CA GLN A 9 -7.01 -7.67 -1.50
C GLN A 9 -5.98 -7.02 -2.40
N TRP A 10 -4.73 -7.44 -2.32
CA TRP A 10 -3.63 -6.81 -3.05
C TRP A 10 -3.92 -6.64 -4.54
N LYS A 11 -4.35 -7.70 -5.21
CA LYS A 11 -4.60 -7.64 -6.65
C LYS A 11 -5.70 -6.64 -6.98
N GLN A 12 -6.74 -6.58 -6.15
CA GLN A 12 -7.85 -5.68 -6.39
C GLN A 12 -7.47 -4.22 -6.11
N MET A 13 -6.58 -4.00 -5.15
CA MET A 13 -6.18 -2.67 -4.75
C MET A 13 -5.05 -2.09 -5.59
N ARG A 14 -4.34 -2.93 -6.32
CA ARG A 14 -3.11 -2.51 -7.01
C ARG A 14 -3.33 -1.31 -7.93
N GLY A 15 -4.39 -1.31 -8.71
CA GLY A 15 -4.69 -0.19 -9.60
C GLY A 15 -4.94 1.10 -8.83
N GLN A 16 -5.70 1.02 -7.74
CA GLN A 16 -5.99 2.18 -6.91
C GLN A 16 -4.74 2.69 -6.21
N ILE A 17 -3.87 1.77 -5.79
CA ILE A 17 -2.60 2.12 -5.17
C ILE A 17 -1.75 2.97 -6.12
N LYS A 18 -1.71 2.62 -7.39
CA LYS A 18 -0.94 3.39 -8.37
C LYS A 18 -1.51 4.80 -8.54
N VAL A 19 -2.83 4.93 -8.46
CA VAL A 19 -3.47 6.25 -8.55
C VAL A 19 -3.16 7.08 -7.30
N THR A 20 -3.29 6.46 -6.13
CA THR A 20 -3.09 7.16 -4.86
C THR A 20 -1.62 7.56 -4.66
N TRP A 21 -0.72 6.67 -5.00
CA TRP A 21 0.72 6.90 -4.84
C TRP A 21 1.39 6.86 -6.22
N GLY A 22 1.27 7.98 -6.94
CA GLY A 22 1.73 8.06 -8.32
C GLY A 22 3.21 7.84 -8.55
N LYS A 23 4.03 7.97 -7.50
CA LYS A 23 5.48 7.71 -7.63
C LYS A 23 5.81 6.24 -7.70
N LEU A 24 4.86 5.36 -7.36
CA LEU A 24 5.11 3.92 -7.37
C LEU A 24 4.98 3.38 -8.80
N THR A 25 5.96 2.57 -9.20
CA THR A 25 5.96 1.95 -10.52
C THR A 25 5.46 0.52 -10.42
N ASP A 26 5.15 -0.08 -11.58
CA ASP A 26 4.78 -1.48 -11.62
C ASP A 26 5.89 -2.37 -11.06
N ASP A 27 7.15 -2.04 -11.35
CA ASP A 27 8.28 -2.79 -10.79
C ASP A 27 8.30 -2.71 -9.27
N ASP A 28 8.04 -1.52 -8.72
CA ASP A 28 7.98 -1.34 -7.27
C ASP A 28 6.93 -2.26 -6.66
N LEU A 29 5.75 -2.29 -7.28
CA LEU A 29 4.65 -3.10 -6.77
C LEU A 29 4.92 -4.59 -6.94
N ASP A 30 5.59 -4.97 -8.01
CA ASP A 30 5.99 -6.36 -8.20
C ASP A 30 6.93 -6.81 -7.09
N GLN A 31 7.84 -5.95 -6.65
CA GLN A 31 8.77 -6.27 -5.57
C GLN A 31 8.07 -6.43 -4.24
N VAL A 32 6.97 -5.70 -4.03
CA VAL A 32 6.18 -5.80 -2.79
C VAL A 32 5.51 -7.18 -2.69
N GLU A 33 5.05 -7.72 -3.79
CA GLU A 33 4.42 -9.04 -3.85
C GLU A 33 3.23 -9.16 -2.88
N GLY A 34 2.55 -8.06 -2.64
CA GLY A 34 1.40 -8.05 -1.73
C GLY A 34 1.74 -8.10 -0.25
N LYS A 35 3.01 -8.02 0.11
CA LYS A 35 3.44 -8.07 1.50
C LYS A 35 3.32 -6.70 2.16
N TYR A 36 2.57 -6.66 3.26
CA TYR A 36 2.29 -5.41 3.95
C TYR A 36 3.57 -4.68 4.39
N ASP A 37 4.49 -5.40 5.04
CA ASP A 37 5.71 -4.78 5.55
C ASP A 37 6.57 -4.22 4.41
N LYS A 38 6.63 -4.93 3.30
CA LYS A 38 7.39 -4.46 2.15
C LYS A 38 6.77 -3.20 1.56
N PHE A 39 5.45 -3.11 1.55
CA PHE A 39 4.77 -1.93 1.05
C PHE A 39 5.03 -0.72 1.94
N LEU A 40 5.01 -0.91 3.26
CA LEU A 40 5.34 0.18 4.18
C LEU A 40 6.77 0.68 3.93
N GLY A 41 7.70 -0.24 3.75
CA GLY A 41 9.08 0.13 3.45
C GLY A 41 9.20 0.93 2.16
N LEU A 42 8.42 0.55 1.15
CA LEU A 42 8.40 1.26 -0.11
C LEU A 42 7.92 2.70 0.06
N LEU A 43 6.84 2.90 0.83
CA LEU A 43 6.33 4.25 1.10
C LEU A 43 7.34 5.09 1.87
N GLN A 44 8.03 4.48 2.83
CA GLN A 44 9.06 5.18 3.56
C GLN A 44 10.20 5.62 2.64
N GLU A 45 10.59 4.76 1.72
CA GLU A 45 11.65 5.05 0.78
C GLU A 45 11.27 6.12 -0.25
N LYS A 46 10.09 5.97 -0.86
CA LYS A 46 9.70 6.83 -1.97
C LYS A 46 9.14 8.18 -1.52
N TYR A 47 8.52 8.23 -0.36
CA TYR A 47 7.86 9.44 0.12
C TYR A 47 8.49 10.00 1.40
N GLY A 48 9.48 9.32 1.95
CA GLY A 48 10.13 9.80 3.17
C GLY A 48 9.25 9.77 4.40
N LEU A 49 8.25 8.89 4.42
CA LEU A 49 7.33 8.80 5.54
C LEU A 49 7.92 8.01 6.70
N SER A 50 7.48 8.34 7.92
CA SER A 50 7.74 7.47 9.04
C SER A 50 6.93 6.19 8.89
N ARG A 51 7.29 5.14 9.64
CA ARG A 51 6.50 3.91 9.59
C ARG A 51 5.06 4.15 10.03
N GLU A 52 4.89 4.94 11.08
CA GLU A 52 3.55 5.26 11.58
C GLU A 52 2.70 5.96 10.53
N ARG A 53 3.29 6.92 9.85
CA ARG A 53 2.57 7.64 8.79
C ARG A 53 2.23 6.72 7.63
N ALA A 54 3.17 5.86 7.26
CA ALA A 54 2.93 4.89 6.18
C ALA A 54 1.76 3.98 6.56
N GLU A 55 1.72 3.52 7.81
CA GLU A 55 0.62 2.68 8.28
C GLU A 55 -0.72 3.42 8.19
N GLU A 56 -0.75 4.69 8.59
CA GLU A 56 -1.98 5.48 8.52
C GLU A 56 -2.47 5.62 7.09
N GLU A 57 -1.56 5.88 6.16
CA GLU A 57 -1.93 6.03 4.75
C GLU A 57 -2.50 4.73 4.18
N VAL A 58 -1.86 3.61 4.49
CA VAL A 58 -2.32 2.32 4.00
C VAL A 58 -3.66 1.95 4.63
N ASN A 59 -3.83 2.20 5.93
CA ASN A 59 -5.09 1.92 6.62
C ASN A 59 -6.24 2.70 5.98
N ARG A 60 -6.00 3.96 5.66
CA ARG A 60 -7.01 4.79 5.00
C ARG A 60 -7.39 4.20 3.64
N GLN A 61 -6.39 3.81 2.87
CA GLN A 61 -6.64 3.26 1.54
C GLN A 61 -7.42 1.96 1.60
N VAL A 62 -7.09 1.08 2.53
CA VAL A 62 -7.81 -0.18 2.72
C VAL A 62 -9.25 0.09 3.13
N ALA A 63 -9.47 1.05 4.02
CA ALA A 63 -10.81 1.39 4.48
C ALA A 63 -11.66 1.94 3.33
N GLU A 64 -11.08 2.81 2.50
CA GLU A 64 -11.79 3.36 1.35
C GLU A 64 -12.14 2.29 0.33
N HIS A 65 -11.21 1.40 0.06
CA HIS A 65 -11.44 0.29 -0.88
C HIS A 65 -12.55 -0.63 -0.38
N LYS A 66 -12.51 -0.94 0.91
CA LYS A 66 -13.48 -1.84 1.52
C LYS A 66 -14.85 -1.21 1.63
N GLY A 67 -14.91 0.11 1.74
CA GLY A 67 -16.16 0.85 1.84
C GLY A 67 -16.92 0.93 0.52
N LEU A 68 -16.32 0.47 -0.54
CA LEU A 68 -16.97 0.44 -1.84
C LEU A 68 -17.88 -0.78 -1.94
#